data_c492841636c725150a607c3fcd8af40f
#
_entry.id   c492841636c725150a607c3fcd8af40f
#
_cell.length_a   1.000
_cell.length_b   1.000
_cell.length_c   1.000
_cell.angle_alpha   90.00
_cell.angle_beta   90.00
_cell.angle_gamma   90.00
#
_symmetry.space_group_name_H-M   'P 1'
#
loop_
_entity.id
_entity.type
_entity.pdbx_description
1 polymer ?
#
loop_
_entity_poly.entity_id
_entity_poly.type
_entity_poly.pdbx_seq_one_letter_code
_entity_poly.pdbx_strand_id
1 'polypeptide(L)'
;IQVSNLTFAYEGSHENIFENVSFQIDTNWRLGFVGRNGRGKTTFLNLLLGKYDYQGSISASVAFSYFPYSVEDKSILAIDAVEAMYPDYEYWKIQREMANLHLDDGVLYRPYDTLSNGEQTKLQLAVLFSKENNFLLIDEPTNHLDIRGRELVSRYLRTKKGFILVSHDRAFLDGCVDHILSINKSDIQVCKGNFSTWMENKQRQDAFEQAENEKRKREISRLEETAREKAGWSDTADRRKLRSGPLEVDNVK
;
A
#
# COMPACT_ATOMS: atom_id res chain seq x y z
N ILE A 1 14.22 1.04 -8.14
CA ILE A 1 13.45 2.27 -7.88
C ILE A 1 13.83 2.73 -6.50
N GLN A 2 14.32 3.96 -6.36
CA GLN A 2 14.67 4.54 -5.08
C GLN A 2 13.79 5.74 -4.80
N VAL A 3 13.16 5.75 -3.64
CA VAL A 3 12.35 6.86 -3.12
C VAL A 3 13.10 7.45 -1.93
N SER A 4 13.31 8.78 -1.93
CA SER A 4 14.05 9.47 -0.88
C SER A 4 13.31 10.72 -0.44
N ASN A 5 13.02 10.80 0.87
CA ASN A 5 12.38 11.94 1.55
C ASN A 5 11.06 12.38 0.87
N LEU A 6 10.29 11.43 0.34
CA LEU A 6 9.03 11.72 -0.34
C LEU A 6 8.02 12.33 0.64
N THR A 7 7.59 13.55 0.35
CA THR A 7 6.51 14.23 1.05
C THR A 7 5.49 14.73 0.02
N PHE A 8 4.21 14.41 0.25
CA PHE A 8 3.13 14.79 -0.64
C PHE A 8 1.83 15.07 0.11
N ALA A 9 1.17 16.16 -0.27
CA ALA A 9 -0.20 16.50 0.09
C ALA A 9 -0.95 16.99 -1.14
N TYR A 10 -2.25 16.77 -1.23
CA TYR A 10 -3.08 17.38 -2.28
C TYR A 10 -3.23 18.88 -2.04
N GLU A 11 -3.37 19.64 -3.11
CA GLU A 11 -3.65 21.08 -3.04
C GLU A 11 -4.89 21.35 -2.16
N GLY A 12 -4.75 22.27 -1.20
CA GLY A 12 -5.82 22.61 -0.25
C GLY A 12 -5.98 21.63 0.92
N SER A 13 -5.19 20.56 1.00
CA SER A 13 -5.18 19.67 2.17
C SER A 13 -4.14 20.14 3.19
N HIS A 14 -4.52 20.13 4.47
CA HIS A 14 -3.60 20.35 5.59
C HIS A 14 -2.89 19.06 6.06
N GLU A 15 -3.31 17.90 5.56
CA GLU A 15 -2.73 16.61 5.95
C GLU A 15 -1.84 16.06 4.84
N ASN A 16 -0.61 15.68 5.20
CA ASN A 16 0.29 14.96 4.31
C ASN A 16 -0.19 13.51 4.14
N ILE A 17 -0.23 13.05 2.88
CA ILE A 17 -0.47 11.64 2.55
C ILE A 17 0.82 10.84 2.77
N PHE A 18 1.95 11.43 2.37
CA PHE A 18 3.29 10.91 2.64
C PHE A 18 4.11 12.00 3.34
N GLU A 19 4.91 11.61 4.31
CA GLU A 19 5.73 12.54 5.09
C GLU A 19 7.13 11.95 5.27
N ASN A 20 8.10 12.53 4.56
CA ASN A 20 9.52 12.16 4.62
C ASN A 20 9.80 10.65 4.45
N VAL A 21 9.08 10.00 3.51
CA VAL A 21 9.15 8.56 3.31
C VAL A 21 10.34 8.20 2.41
N SER A 22 11.14 7.21 2.85
CA SER A 22 12.30 6.73 2.08
C SER A 22 12.34 5.21 2.09
N PHE A 23 12.41 4.61 0.89
CA PHE A 23 12.52 3.16 0.71
C PHE A 23 13.05 2.82 -0.68
N GLN A 24 13.40 1.54 -0.89
CA GLN A 24 13.90 1.03 -2.14
C GLN A 24 13.08 -0.18 -2.60
N ILE A 25 12.85 -0.25 -3.92
CA ILE A 25 12.19 -1.36 -4.61
C ILE A 25 13.15 -1.91 -5.66
N ASP A 26 13.38 -3.23 -5.66
CA ASP A 26 14.06 -3.89 -6.77
C ASP A 26 13.09 -4.04 -7.96
N THR A 27 13.57 -3.74 -9.16
CA THR A 27 12.78 -3.81 -10.39
C THR A 27 12.42 -5.24 -10.82
N ASN A 28 12.93 -6.27 -10.14
CA ASN A 28 12.56 -7.67 -10.35
C ASN A 28 11.48 -8.17 -9.39
N TRP A 29 11.13 -7.40 -8.35
CA TRP A 29 10.15 -7.84 -7.37
C TRP A 29 8.71 -7.81 -7.90
N ARG A 30 7.91 -8.70 -7.36
CA ARG A 30 6.46 -8.78 -7.53
C ARG A 30 5.82 -8.26 -6.25
N LEU A 31 5.51 -6.97 -6.23
CA LEU A 31 5.05 -6.28 -5.04
C LEU A 31 3.53 -6.29 -4.94
N GLY A 32 2.99 -6.78 -3.84
CA GLY A 32 1.62 -6.54 -3.44
C GLY A 32 1.52 -5.24 -2.65
N PHE A 33 0.75 -4.26 -3.11
CA PHE A 33 0.59 -2.99 -2.45
C PHE A 33 -0.66 -2.99 -1.57
N VAL A 34 -0.46 -2.99 -0.27
CA VAL A 34 -1.51 -3.15 0.73
C VAL A 34 -1.65 -1.93 1.64
N GLY A 35 -2.84 -1.70 2.12
CA GLY A 35 -3.16 -0.60 3.02
C GLY A 35 -4.65 -0.31 3.04
N ARG A 36 -5.14 0.39 4.05
CA ARG A 36 -6.55 0.79 4.14
C ARG A 36 -6.94 1.68 2.97
N ASN A 37 -8.22 1.65 2.58
CA ASN A 37 -8.73 2.56 1.55
C ASN A 37 -8.55 4.02 1.96
N GLY A 38 -8.26 4.88 0.98
CA GLY A 38 -7.98 6.30 1.21
C GLY A 38 -6.58 6.61 1.78
N ARG A 39 -5.69 5.62 1.94
CA ARG A 39 -4.34 5.83 2.48
C ARG A 39 -3.27 6.15 1.44
N GLY A 40 -3.65 6.47 0.20
CA GLY A 40 -2.72 6.95 -0.81
C GLY A 40 -2.13 5.88 -1.73
N LYS A 41 -2.69 4.65 -1.84
CA LYS A 41 -2.20 3.63 -2.77
C LYS A 41 -2.18 4.16 -4.22
N THR A 42 -3.33 4.55 -4.74
CA THR A 42 -3.44 5.11 -6.10
C THR A 42 -2.66 6.43 -6.23
N THR A 43 -2.59 7.23 -5.17
CA THR A 43 -1.76 8.45 -5.13
C THR A 43 -0.29 8.11 -5.35
N PHE A 44 0.25 7.10 -4.66
CA PHE A 44 1.63 6.67 -4.84
C PHE A 44 1.89 6.18 -6.27
N LEU A 45 0.97 5.38 -6.85
CA LEU A 45 1.09 4.96 -8.25
C LEU A 45 1.12 6.16 -9.21
N ASN A 46 0.29 7.18 -8.95
CA ASN A 46 0.27 8.41 -9.75
C ASN A 46 1.55 9.27 -9.58
N LEU A 47 2.17 9.25 -8.39
CA LEU A 47 3.49 9.89 -8.17
C LEU A 47 4.59 9.18 -8.96
N LEU A 48 4.59 7.85 -9.02
CA LEU A 48 5.52 7.09 -9.87
C LEU A 48 5.35 7.41 -11.36
N LEU A 49 4.11 7.69 -11.79
CA LEU A 49 3.78 8.11 -13.16
C LEU A 49 4.11 9.59 -13.45
N GLY A 50 4.58 10.34 -12.44
CA GLY A 50 4.87 11.78 -12.59
C GLY A 50 3.65 12.67 -12.80
N LYS A 51 2.45 12.24 -12.33
CA LYS A 51 1.21 13.01 -12.48
C LYS A 51 1.05 14.15 -11.46
N TYR A 52 1.84 14.13 -10.40
CA TYR A 52 1.77 15.13 -9.33
C TYR A 52 3.18 15.59 -8.97
N ASP A 53 3.30 16.86 -8.61
CA ASP A 53 4.51 17.42 -8.02
C ASP A 53 4.63 16.98 -6.55
N TYR A 54 5.84 16.70 -6.10
CA TYR A 54 6.12 16.23 -4.74
C TYR A 54 7.47 16.77 -4.25
N GLN A 55 7.68 16.75 -2.94
CA GLN A 55 8.97 17.02 -2.34
C GLN A 55 9.76 15.72 -2.17
N GLY A 56 11.09 15.79 -2.32
CA GLY A 56 11.98 14.65 -2.29
C GLY A 56 12.38 14.18 -3.67
N SER A 57 12.74 12.91 -3.84
CA SER A 57 13.13 12.35 -5.12
C SER A 57 12.67 10.91 -5.32
N ILE A 58 12.25 10.61 -6.55
CA ILE A 58 11.99 9.25 -7.03
C ILE A 58 12.91 9.03 -8.22
N SER A 59 13.82 8.04 -8.13
CA SER A 59 14.71 7.67 -9.23
C SER A 59 14.49 6.22 -9.64
N ALA A 60 14.40 5.98 -10.94
CA ALA A 60 14.20 4.66 -11.53
C ALA A 60 14.99 4.54 -12.83
N SER A 61 15.48 3.33 -13.11
CA SER A 61 16.14 2.97 -14.38
C SER A 61 15.18 2.33 -15.39
N VAL A 62 13.89 2.29 -15.08
CA VAL A 62 12.81 1.67 -15.85
C VAL A 62 11.71 2.66 -16.14
N ALA A 63 10.98 2.44 -17.23
CA ALA A 63 9.76 3.18 -17.51
C ALA A 63 8.59 2.60 -16.69
N PHE A 64 7.61 3.42 -16.36
CA PHE A 64 6.39 2.98 -15.69
C PHE A 64 5.23 2.89 -16.68
N SER A 65 4.45 1.81 -16.60
CA SER A 65 3.17 1.69 -17.29
C SER A 65 2.07 1.38 -16.29
N TYR A 66 0.87 1.87 -16.55
CA TYR A 66 -0.26 1.72 -15.66
C TYR A 66 -1.35 0.84 -16.25
N PHE A 67 -1.89 -0.03 -15.46
CA PHE A 67 -3.10 -0.80 -15.73
C PHE A 67 -4.19 -0.42 -14.72
N PRO A 68 -5.44 -0.17 -15.13
CA PRO A 68 -5.96 -0.30 -16.49
C PRO A 68 -5.59 0.88 -17.40
N TYR A 69 -5.27 0.57 -18.66
CA TYR A 69 -5.12 1.60 -19.68
C TYR A 69 -6.50 2.06 -20.15
N SER A 70 -6.70 3.37 -20.24
CA SER A 70 -7.95 3.95 -20.72
C SER A 70 -7.95 4.05 -22.24
N VAL A 71 -8.73 3.19 -22.90
CA VAL A 71 -8.99 3.30 -24.35
C VAL A 71 -10.08 4.36 -24.54
N GLU A 72 -9.73 5.48 -25.21
CA GLU A 72 -10.66 6.61 -25.40
C GLU A 72 -11.81 6.24 -26.34
N ASP A 73 -11.51 5.73 -27.52
CA ASP A 73 -12.50 5.23 -28.47
C ASP A 73 -12.52 3.70 -28.43
N LYS A 74 -13.57 3.14 -27.88
CA LYS A 74 -13.73 1.68 -27.77
C LYS A 74 -14.33 1.04 -29.03
N SER A 75 -14.74 1.82 -30.02
CA SER A 75 -15.28 1.29 -31.30
C SER A 75 -14.21 0.83 -32.27
N ILE A 76 -12.93 1.20 -32.02
CA ILE A 76 -11.77 0.78 -32.81
C ILE A 76 -11.52 -0.74 -32.68
N LEU A 77 -10.78 -1.31 -33.62
CA LEU A 77 -10.33 -2.68 -33.47
C LEU A 77 -9.38 -2.84 -32.26
N ALA A 78 -9.41 -4.02 -31.66
CA ALA A 78 -8.55 -4.29 -30.52
C ALA A 78 -7.05 -4.17 -30.88
N ILE A 79 -6.66 -4.45 -32.13
CA ILE A 79 -5.30 -4.24 -32.61
C ILE A 79 -4.91 -2.75 -32.62
N ASP A 80 -5.83 -1.85 -32.98
CA ASP A 80 -5.57 -0.40 -32.98
C ASP A 80 -5.45 0.11 -31.52
N ALA A 81 -6.23 -0.47 -30.59
CA ALA A 81 -6.06 -0.20 -29.16
C ALA A 81 -4.71 -0.70 -28.64
N VAL A 82 -4.19 -1.82 -29.12
CA VAL A 82 -2.83 -2.33 -28.83
C VAL A 82 -1.79 -1.35 -29.32
N GLU A 83 -1.91 -0.84 -30.55
CA GLU A 83 -1.00 0.15 -31.12
C GLU A 83 -1.01 1.46 -30.31
N ALA A 84 -2.17 1.92 -29.88
CA ALA A 84 -2.29 3.09 -29.00
C ALA A 84 -1.60 2.90 -27.63
N MET A 85 -1.67 1.68 -27.05
CA MET A 85 -0.99 1.34 -25.80
C MET A 85 0.52 1.20 -25.95
N TYR A 86 0.99 0.70 -27.08
CA TYR A 86 2.40 0.42 -27.36
C TYR A 86 2.68 0.54 -28.88
N PRO A 87 3.01 1.74 -29.39
CA PRO A 87 3.24 1.98 -30.84
C PRO A 87 4.33 1.11 -31.46
N ASP A 88 5.43 0.87 -30.70
CA ASP A 88 6.59 0.11 -31.18
C ASP A 88 6.50 -1.39 -30.82
N TYR A 89 5.28 -1.96 -30.80
CA TYR A 89 5.13 -3.34 -30.39
C TYR A 89 5.63 -4.35 -31.45
N GLU A 90 6.17 -5.44 -30.95
CA GLU A 90 6.48 -6.62 -31.77
C GLU A 90 5.33 -7.62 -31.66
N TYR A 91 4.62 -7.85 -32.75
CA TYR A 91 3.41 -8.67 -32.79
C TYR A 91 3.59 -10.05 -32.14
N TRP A 92 4.69 -10.74 -32.42
CA TRP A 92 4.97 -12.06 -31.86
C TRP A 92 5.14 -12.05 -30.33
N LYS A 93 5.63 -10.95 -29.74
CA LYS A 93 5.73 -10.80 -28.28
C LYS A 93 4.33 -10.74 -27.66
N ILE A 94 3.44 -9.95 -28.25
CA ILE A 94 2.05 -9.86 -27.80
C ILE A 94 1.33 -11.20 -27.94
N GLN A 95 1.44 -11.87 -29.09
CA GLN A 95 0.86 -13.19 -29.30
C GLN A 95 1.32 -14.21 -28.25
N ARG A 96 2.62 -14.22 -27.92
CA ARG A 96 3.15 -15.09 -26.86
C ARG A 96 2.51 -14.78 -25.50
N GLU A 97 2.34 -13.52 -25.15
CA GLU A 97 1.70 -13.13 -23.90
C GLU A 97 0.19 -13.44 -23.91
N MET A 98 -0.49 -13.25 -25.02
CA MET A 98 -1.89 -13.64 -25.21
C MET A 98 -2.07 -15.15 -25.04
N ALA A 99 -1.20 -15.95 -25.65
CA ALA A 99 -1.24 -17.41 -25.51
C ALA A 99 -1.07 -17.85 -24.03
N ASN A 100 -0.18 -17.21 -23.27
CA ASN A 100 0.01 -17.45 -21.83
C ASN A 100 -1.24 -17.10 -21.02
N LEU A 101 -2.08 -16.18 -21.49
CA LEU A 101 -3.35 -15.75 -20.88
C LEU A 101 -4.56 -16.48 -21.50
N HIS A 102 -4.35 -17.50 -22.32
CA HIS A 102 -5.39 -18.23 -23.04
C HIS A 102 -6.37 -17.30 -23.78
N LEU A 103 -5.81 -16.31 -24.47
CA LEU A 103 -6.56 -15.36 -25.29
C LEU A 103 -6.30 -15.68 -26.76
N ASP A 104 -7.37 -15.86 -27.53
CA ASP A 104 -7.31 -16.18 -28.96
C ASP A 104 -6.88 -14.95 -29.78
N ASP A 105 -6.06 -15.16 -30.81
CA ASP A 105 -5.59 -14.08 -31.70
C ASP A 105 -6.73 -13.39 -32.46
N GLY A 106 -7.84 -14.08 -32.72
CA GLY A 106 -9.03 -13.50 -33.32
C GLY A 106 -9.63 -12.31 -32.53
N VAL A 107 -9.31 -12.20 -31.25
CA VAL A 107 -9.71 -11.06 -30.40
C VAL A 107 -9.18 -9.75 -30.97
N LEU A 108 -7.99 -9.73 -31.57
CA LEU A 108 -7.34 -8.54 -32.11
C LEU A 108 -8.11 -7.88 -33.27
N TYR A 109 -8.88 -8.66 -33.99
CA TYR A 109 -9.65 -8.20 -35.16
C TYR A 109 -11.12 -7.91 -34.87
N ARG A 110 -11.48 -7.87 -33.57
CA ARG A 110 -12.82 -7.50 -33.13
C ARG A 110 -12.81 -6.07 -32.62
N PRO A 111 -13.93 -5.31 -32.69
CA PRO A 111 -14.07 -4.03 -32.03
C PRO A 111 -13.82 -4.19 -30.51
N TYR A 112 -13.08 -3.27 -29.93
CA TYR A 112 -12.62 -3.37 -28.52
C TYR A 112 -13.79 -3.40 -27.52
N ASP A 113 -14.90 -2.73 -27.81
CA ASP A 113 -16.14 -2.71 -27.02
C ASP A 113 -16.89 -4.04 -27.03
N THR A 114 -16.65 -4.90 -28.06
CA THR A 114 -17.25 -6.25 -28.16
C THR A 114 -16.52 -7.30 -27.32
N LEU A 115 -15.33 -6.95 -26.79
CA LEU A 115 -14.58 -7.82 -25.92
C LEU A 115 -15.23 -7.83 -24.54
N SER A 116 -15.32 -9.00 -23.93
CA SER A 116 -15.66 -9.10 -22.52
C SER A 116 -14.62 -8.36 -21.66
N ASN A 117 -15.04 -7.86 -20.52
CA ASN A 117 -14.11 -7.18 -19.59
C ASN A 117 -12.91 -8.06 -19.21
N GLY A 118 -13.10 -9.39 -19.14
CA GLY A 118 -12.03 -10.35 -18.92
C GLY A 118 -11.05 -10.45 -20.08
N GLU A 119 -11.54 -10.42 -21.35
CA GLU A 119 -10.68 -10.36 -22.55
C GLU A 119 -9.91 -9.05 -22.60
N GLN A 120 -10.57 -7.91 -22.32
CA GLN A 120 -9.92 -6.59 -22.27
C GLN A 120 -8.79 -6.57 -21.22
N THR A 121 -9.06 -7.09 -20.01
CA THR A 121 -8.06 -7.19 -18.95
C THR A 121 -6.85 -8.02 -19.38
N LYS A 122 -7.08 -9.21 -19.96
CA LYS A 122 -6.00 -10.08 -20.42
C LYS A 122 -5.21 -9.46 -21.56
N LEU A 123 -5.88 -8.83 -22.54
CA LEU A 123 -5.24 -8.16 -23.66
C LEU A 123 -4.33 -7.01 -23.17
N GLN A 124 -4.85 -6.15 -22.31
CA GLN A 124 -4.04 -5.07 -21.73
C GLN A 124 -2.82 -5.60 -20.98
N LEU A 125 -2.97 -6.63 -20.15
CA LEU A 125 -1.84 -7.23 -19.44
C LEU A 125 -0.83 -7.84 -20.41
N ALA A 126 -1.26 -8.52 -21.48
CA ALA A 126 -0.39 -9.05 -22.51
C ALA A 126 0.46 -7.96 -23.17
N VAL A 127 -0.18 -6.84 -23.57
CA VAL A 127 0.51 -5.70 -24.19
C VAL A 127 1.49 -5.05 -23.21
N LEU A 128 1.08 -4.77 -21.98
CA LEU A 128 1.90 -4.06 -21.02
C LEU A 128 3.11 -4.89 -20.57
N PHE A 129 2.98 -6.22 -20.46
CA PHE A 129 4.10 -7.12 -20.13
C PHE A 129 4.99 -7.46 -21.35
N SER A 130 4.58 -7.12 -22.57
CA SER A 130 5.43 -7.23 -23.76
C SER A 130 6.43 -6.08 -23.90
N LYS A 131 6.21 -4.97 -23.19
CA LYS A 131 7.10 -3.79 -23.18
C LYS A 131 8.43 -4.12 -22.52
N GLU A 132 9.51 -3.69 -23.14
CA GLU A 132 10.86 -3.84 -22.58
C GLU A 132 11.17 -2.72 -21.59
N ASN A 133 12.06 -3.01 -20.63
CA ASN A 133 12.52 -2.06 -19.62
C ASN A 133 11.38 -1.33 -18.89
N ASN A 134 10.30 -2.07 -18.61
CA ASN A 134 9.05 -1.55 -18.06
C ASN A 134 8.76 -2.14 -16.70
N PHE A 135 8.28 -1.29 -15.79
CA PHE A 135 7.79 -1.66 -14.47
C PHE A 135 6.29 -1.36 -14.40
N LEU A 136 5.48 -2.41 -14.24
CA LEU A 136 4.04 -2.30 -14.38
C LEU A 136 3.36 -1.97 -13.05
N LEU A 137 2.51 -0.94 -13.07
CA LEU A 137 1.65 -0.52 -11.97
C LEU A 137 0.24 -1.06 -12.23
N ILE A 138 -0.17 -2.10 -11.52
CA ILE A 138 -1.43 -2.83 -11.74
C ILE A 138 -2.41 -2.45 -10.63
N ASP A 139 -3.51 -1.80 -10.99
CA ASP A 139 -4.54 -1.39 -10.03
C ASP A 139 -5.83 -2.18 -10.27
N GLU A 140 -6.22 -3.03 -9.32
CA GLU A 140 -7.45 -3.83 -9.25
C GLU A 140 -7.77 -4.66 -10.52
N PRO A 141 -6.88 -5.53 -11.02
CA PRO A 141 -7.12 -6.30 -12.25
C PRO A 141 -8.21 -7.37 -12.08
N THR A 142 -8.59 -7.68 -10.84
CA THR A 142 -9.56 -8.73 -10.50
C THR A 142 -11.02 -8.31 -10.62
N ASN A 143 -11.31 -7.01 -10.72
CA ASN A 143 -12.69 -6.48 -10.69
C ASN A 143 -13.62 -7.04 -11.78
N HIS A 144 -13.06 -7.45 -12.91
CA HIS A 144 -13.81 -7.91 -14.07
C HIS A 144 -13.50 -9.35 -14.47
N LEU A 145 -12.84 -10.10 -13.58
CA LEU A 145 -12.48 -11.49 -13.82
C LEU A 145 -13.38 -12.43 -13.01
N ASP A 146 -13.84 -13.49 -13.65
CA ASP A 146 -14.42 -14.64 -12.97
C ASP A 146 -13.35 -15.42 -12.20
N ILE A 147 -13.75 -16.40 -11.42
CA ILE A 147 -12.84 -17.21 -10.59
C ILE A 147 -11.74 -17.85 -11.43
N ARG A 148 -12.07 -18.42 -12.58
CA ARG A 148 -11.10 -19.08 -13.49
C ARG A 148 -10.14 -18.05 -14.11
N GLY A 149 -10.66 -16.88 -14.49
CA GLY A 149 -9.86 -15.76 -14.99
C GLY A 149 -8.87 -15.26 -13.95
N ARG A 150 -9.29 -15.13 -12.68
CA ARG A 150 -8.41 -14.73 -11.58
C ARG A 150 -7.28 -15.73 -11.35
N GLU A 151 -7.59 -17.05 -11.35
CA GLU A 151 -6.58 -18.09 -11.20
C GLU A 151 -5.58 -18.09 -12.36
N LEU A 152 -6.06 -17.89 -13.60
CA LEU A 152 -5.21 -17.81 -14.78
C LEU A 152 -4.28 -16.61 -14.72
N VAL A 153 -4.82 -15.42 -14.45
CA VAL A 153 -4.03 -14.18 -14.34
C VAL A 153 -3.07 -14.24 -13.16
N SER A 154 -3.45 -14.82 -12.01
CA SER A 154 -2.54 -15.04 -10.89
C SER A 154 -1.35 -15.92 -11.27
N ARG A 155 -1.60 -17.05 -11.93
CA ARG A 155 -0.53 -17.93 -12.45
C ARG A 155 0.36 -17.21 -13.46
N TYR A 156 -0.23 -16.43 -14.35
CA TYR A 156 0.51 -15.63 -15.32
C TYR A 156 1.41 -14.60 -14.62
N LEU A 157 0.90 -13.79 -13.70
CA LEU A 157 1.66 -12.80 -12.95
C LEU A 157 2.80 -13.43 -12.14
N ARG A 158 2.61 -14.64 -11.62
CA ARG A 158 3.66 -15.39 -10.92
C ARG A 158 4.88 -15.66 -11.78
N THR A 159 4.73 -15.76 -13.11
CA THR A 159 5.85 -15.95 -14.06
C THR A 159 6.52 -14.63 -14.44
N LYS A 160 5.92 -13.49 -14.11
CA LYS A 160 6.44 -12.16 -14.45
C LYS A 160 7.29 -11.57 -13.33
N LYS A 161 7.98 -10.49 -13.65
CA LYS A 161 8.79 -9.70 -12.72
C LYS A 161 8.51 -8.22 -12.97
N GLY A 162 8.89 -7.39 -11.99
CA GLY A 162 8.85 -5.95 -12.14
C GLY A 162 7.45 -5.35 -12.17
N PHE A 163 6.67 -5.54 -11.10
CA PHE A 163 5.38 -4.89 -10.97
C PHE A 163 4.98 -4.59 -9.53
N ILE A 164 4.11 -3.60 -9.38
CA ILE A 164 3.32 -3.35 -8.18
C ILE A 164 1.87 -3.73 -8.48
N LEU A 165 1.26 -4.50 -7.61
CA LEU A 165 -0.11 -4.96 -7.71
C LEU A 165 -0.94 -4.45 -6.53
N VAL A 166 -1.95 -3.65 -6.81
CA VAL A 166 -3.02 -3.30 -5.87
C VAL A 166 -4.18 -4.25 -6.11
N SER A 167 -4.61 -4.96 -5.09
CA SER A 167 -5.84 -5.78 -5.14
C SER A 167 -6.44 -5.96 -3.75
N HIS A 168 -7.78 -6.07 -3.71
CA HIS A 168 -8.53 -6.45 -2.51
C HIS A 168 -8.66 -7.98 -2.37
N ASP A 169 -8.33 -8.73 -3.40
CA ASP A 169 -8.36 -10.20 -3.39
C ASP A 169 -7.08 -10.76 -2.78
N ARG A 170 -7.19 -11.23 -1.54
CA ARG A 170 -6.06 -11.76 -0.76
C ARG A 170 -5.49 -13.03 -1.37
N ALA A 171 -6.35 -13.92 -1.85
CA ALA A 171 -5.92 -15.18 -2.48
C ALA A 171 -5.18 -14.92 -3.80
N PHE A 172 -5.62 -13.90 -4.54
CA PHE A 172 -4.96 -13.45 -5.76
C PHE A 172 -3.56 -12.90 -5.45
N LEU A 173 -3.43 -12.04 -4.43
CA LEU A 173 -2.12 -11.52 -3.99
C LEU A 173 -1.19 -12.66 -3.56
N ASP A 174 -1.66 -13.59 -2.72
CA ASP A 174 -0.85 -14.72 -2.26
C ASP A 174 -0.33 -15.60 -3.42
N GLY A 175 -1.12 -15.70 -4.49
CA GLY A 175 -0.77 -16.51 -5.65
C GLY A 175 0.34 -15.93 -6.53
N CYS A 176 0.62 -14.62 -6.48
CA CYS A 176 1.46 -13.97 -7.48
C CYS A 176 2.56 -13.04 -6.95
N VAL A 177 2.50 -12.57 -5.68
CA VAL A 177 3.50 -11.64 -5.13
C VAL A 177 4.54 -12.34 -4.26
N ASP A 178 5.72 -11.74 -4.16
CA ASP A 178 6.84 -12.21 -3.31
C ASP A 178 7.33 -11.14 -2.31
N HIS A 179 6.84 -9.92 -2.45
CA HIS A 179 7.08 -8.82 -1.52
C HIS A 179 5.79 -8.05 -1.29
N ILE A 180 5.67 -7.47 -0.11
CA ILE A 180 4.55 -6.59 0.27
C ILE A 180 5.07 -5.19 0.53
N LEU A 181 4.46 -4.22 -0.15
CA LEU A 181 4.57 -2.80 0.11
C LEU A 181 3.36 -2.38 0.93
N SER A 182 3.55 -1.98 2.18
CA SER A 182 2.44 -1.61 3.08
C SER A 182 2.48 -0.14 3.46
N ILE A 183 1.33 0.54 3.35
CA ILE A 183 1.16 1.91 3.85
C ILE A 183 0.56 1.86 5.26
N ASN A 184 1.29 2.44 6.23
CA ASN A 184 0.85 2.66 7.59
C ASN A 184 0.85 4.16 7.89
N LYS A 185 -0.34 4.77 8.02
CA LYS A 185 -0.50 6.22 8.17
C LYS A 185 0.28 6.98 7.08
N SER A 186 1.44 7.54 7.41
CA SER A 186 2.31 8.30 6.49
C SER A 186 3.61 7.57 6.14
N ASP A 187 3.80 6.33 6.62
CA ASP A 187 5.00 5.53 6.38
C ASP A 187 4.74 4.36 5.42
N ILE A 188 5.74 4.03 4.61
CA ILE A 188 5.70 2.90 3.68
C ILE A 188 6.79 1.91 4.08
N GLN A 189 6.40 0.65 4.25
CA GLN A 189 7.30 -0.45 4.60
C GLN A 189 7.29 -1.53 3.52
N VAL A 190 8.47 -2.05 3.20
CA VAL A 190 8.65 -3.16 2.27
C VAL A 190 9.05 -4.40 3.06
N CYS A 191 8.28 -5.47 2.90
CA CYS A 191 8.50 -6.75 3.56
C CYS A 191 8.62 -7.87 2.53
N LYS A 192 9.56 -8.78 2.73
CA LYS A 192 9.67 -10.00 1.93
C LYS A 192 8.60 -11.02 2.37
N GLY A 193 7.96 -11.64 1.41
CA GLY A 193 6.91 -12.64 1.62
C GLY A 193 5.63 -12.31 0.87
N ASN A 194 4.66 -13.21 0.91
CA ASN A 194 3.33 -13.02 0.36
C ASN A 194 2.40 -12.32 1.36
N PHE A 195 1.15 -12.10 0.96
CA PHE A 195 0.16 -11.40 1.79
C PHE A 195 -0.12 -12.13 3.12
N SER A 196 -0.25 -13.46 3.10
CA SER A 196 -0.50 -14.26 4.30
C SER A 196 0.64 -14.14 5.31
N THR A 197 1.88 -14.28 4.87
CA THR A 197 3.07 -14.11 5.73
C THR A 197 3.14 -12.70 6.33
N TRP A 198 2.87 -11.67 5.53
CA TRP A 198 2.84 -10.30 6.01
C TRP A 198 1.72 -10.09 7.04
N MET A 199 0.52 -10.63 6.79
CA MET A 199 -0.63 -10.51 7.70
C MET A 199 -0.37 -11.17 9.05
N GLU A 200 0.22 -12.36 9.07
CA GLU A 200 0.61 -13.05 10.31
C GLU A 200 1.62 -12.23 11.12
N ASN A 201 2.64 -11.70 10.46
CA ASN A 201 3.65 -10.86 11.11
C ASN A 201 3.01 -9.57 11.66
N LYS A 202 2.12 -8.96 10.91
CA LYS A 202 1.38 -7.75 11.33
C LYS A 202 0.49 -8.04 12.54
N GLN A 203 -0.24 -9.16 12.54
CA GLN A 203 -1.07 -9.56 13.69
C GLN A 203 -0.24 -9.80 14.96
N ARG A 204 0.93 -10.44 14.83
CA ARG A 204 1.85 -10.64 15.96
C ARG A 204 2.37 -9.31 16.51
N GLN A 205 2.74 -8.39 15.62
CA GLN A 205 3.20 -7.05 16.00
C GLN A 205 2.10 -6.27 16.71
N ASP A 206 0.88 -6.23 16.13
CA ASP A 206 -0.26 -5.53 16.71
C ASP A 206 -0.64 -6.11 18.10
N ALA A 207 -0.59 -7.44 18.26
CA ALA A 207 -0.84 -8.09 19.56
C ALA A 207 0.24 -7.72 20.60
N PHE A 208 1.49 -7.66 20.20
CA PHE A 208 2.59 -7.24 21.07
C PHE A 208 2.44 -5.78 21.51
N GLU A 209 2.18 -4.87 20.57
CA GLU A 209 1.96 -3.45 20.86
C GLU A 209 0.75 -3.23 21.78
N GLN A 210 -0.34 -3.98 21.57
CA GLN A 210 -1.49 -3.92 22.46
C GLN A 210 -1.15 -4.37 23.88
N ALA A 211 -0.43 -5.49 24.04
CA ALA A 211 -0.02 -5.99 25.34
C ALA A 211 0.92 -5.01 26.07
N GLU A 212 1.83 -4.37 25.35
CA GLU A 212 2.72 -3.35 25.89
C GLU A 212 1.95 -2.09 26.33
N ASN A 213 1.01 -1.63 25.49
CA ASN A 213 0.16 -0.49 25.82
C ASN A 213 -0.73 -0.76 27.05
N GLU A 214 -1.26 -2.00 27.20
CA GLU A 214 -2.00 -2.37 28.40
C GLU A 214 -1.12 -2.38 29.64
N LYS A 215 0.11 -2.89 29.54
CA LYS A 215 1.07 -2.84 30.67
C LYS A 215 1.36 -1.41 31.08
N ARG A 216 1.65 -0.52 30.12
CA ARG A 216 1.89 0.90 30.35
C ARG A 216 0.68 1.60 31.02
N LYS A 217 -0.54 1.30 30.54
CA LYS A 217 -1.76 1.85 31.15
C LYS A 217 -1.93 1.41 32.61
N ARG A 218 -1.68 0.14 32.91
CA ARG A 218 -1.76 -0.39 34.31
C ARG A 218 -0.70 0.28 35.18
N GLU A 219 0.52 0.49 34.69
CA GLU A 219 1.58 1.15 35.41
C GLU A 219 1.25 2.63 35.69
N ILE A 220 0.74 3.35 34.69
CA ILE A 220 0.28 4.75 34.86
C ILE A 220 -0.82 4.80 35.92
N SER A 221 -1.84 3.95 35.84
CA SER A 221 -2.93 3.90 36.83
C SER A 221 -2.42 3.66 38.24
N ARG A 222 -1.47 2.73 38.41
CA ARG A 222 -0.83 2.46 39.72
C ARG A 222 -0.04 3.65 40.27
N LEU A 223 0.68 4.33 39.37
CA LEU A 223 1.45 5.54 39.77
C LEU A 223 0.51 6.69 40.16
N GLU A 224 -0.59 6.87 39.44
CA GLU A 224 -1.61 7.88 39.76
C GLU A 224 -2.29 7.58 41.09
N GLU A 225 -2.61 6.32 41.37
CA GLU A 225 -3.18 5.90 42.67
C GLU A 225 -2.20 6.19 43.83
N THR A 226 -0.93 5.79 43.67
CA THR A 226 0.13 6.05 44.65
C THR A 226 0.35 7.56 44.86
N ALA A 227 0.27 8.35 43.78
CA ALA A 227 0.39 9.81 43.88
C ALA A 227 -0.78 10.44 44.65
N ARG A 228 -2.03 9.96 44.40
CA ARG A 228 -3.23 10.41 45.12
C ARG A 228 -3.14 10.07 46.63
N GLU A 229 -2.71 8.85 46.98
CA GLU A 229 -2.52 8.42 48.35
C GLU A 229 -1.49 9.32 49.07
N LYS A 230 -0.33 9.58 48.45
CA LYS A 230 0.70 10.47 49.00
C LYS A 230 0.20 11.90 49.16
N ALA A 231 -0.54 12.44 48.24
CA ALA A 231 -1.16 13.76 48.31
C ALA A 231 -2.15 13.83 49.51
N GLY A 232 -3.00 12.79 49.67
CA GLY A 232 -3.93 12.70 50.79
C GLY A 232 -3.22 12.63 52.16
N TRP A 233 -2.06 11.95 52.22
CA TRP A 233 -1.25 11.94 53.46
C TRP A 233 -0.62 13.29 53.77
N SER A 234 -0.14 14.02 52.76
CA SER A 234 0.40 15.40 52.92
C SER A 234 -0.66 16.34 53.48
N ASP A 235 -1.87 16.34 52.86
CA ASP A 235 -2.99 17.15 53.33
C ASP A 235 -3.41 16.82 54.77
N THR A 236 -3.37 15.52 55.12
CA THR A 236 -3.71 15.07 56.47
C THR A 236 -2.64 15.48 57.49
N ALA A 237 -1.37 15.42 57.12
CA ALA A 237 -0.24 15.87 57.97
C ALA A 237 -0.27 17.39 58.19
N ASP A 238 -0.59 18.18 57.16
CA ASP A 238 -0.70 19.62 57.26
C ASP A 238 -1.91 20.06 58.11
N ARG A 239 -3.05 19.35 58.00
CA ARG A 239 -4.21 19.60 58.88
C ARG A 239 -3.92 19.21 60.33
N ARG A 240 -3.08 18.22 60.63
CA ARG A 240 -2.65 17.90 62.00
C ARG A 240 -1.70 18.96 62.56
N LYS A 241 -0.77 19.52 61.77
CA LYS A 241 0.10 20.62 62.18
C LYS A 241 -0.66 21.90 62.50
N LEU A 242 -1.72 22.21 61.73
CA LEU A 242 -2.60 23.36 61.94
C LEU A 242 -3.47 23.20 63.22
N ARG A 243 -3.78 21.97 63.65
CA ARG A 243 -4.54 21.68 64.89
C ARG A 243 -3.70 21.69 66.15
N SER A 244 -2.38 21.42 66.07
CA SER A 244 -1.43 21.61 67.15
C SER A 244 -0.93 23.03 67.11
N GLY A 245 -1.75 23.98 67.59
CA GLY A 245 -1.40 25.38 67.75
C GLY A 245 -0.17 25.53 68.67
N PRO A 246 0.53 26.70 68.66
CA PRO A 246 1.72 26.92 69.49
C PRO A 246 1.37 26.75 70.97
N LEU A 247 2.19 25.93 71.65
CA LEU A 247 2.13 25.84 73.09
C LEU A 247 2.35 27.25 73.67
N GLU A 248 1.34 27.81 74.35
CA GLU A 248 1.50 28.98 75.14
C GLU A 248 2.62 28.70 76.17
N VAL A 249 3.70 29.43 76.03
CA VAL A 249 4.74 29.45 77.05
C VAL A 249 4.23 30.38 78.14
N ASP A 250 3.60 29.81 79.18
CA ASP A 250 3.26 30.53 80.38
C ASP A 250 4.56 31.08 81.06
N ASN A 251 4.69 32.37 81.04
CA ASN A 251 5.62 33.11 81.81
C ASN A 251 5.23 32.98 83.29
N VAL A 252 5.96 32.20 84.08
CA VAL A 252 5.93 32.26 85.52
C VAL A 252 7.12 33.04 85.98
N LYS A 253 6.84 34.09 86.75
CA LYS A 253 7.73 35.03 87.38
C LYS A 253 8.88 34.41 88.18
#